data_caa93b5d670f67ccc2176ef643d560da
#
_entry.id   caa93b5d670f67ccc2176ef643d560da
#
_cell.length_a   1.000
_cell.length_b   1.000
_cell.length_c   1.000
_cell.angle_alpha   90.00
_cell.angle_beta   90.00
_cell.angle_gamma   90.00
#
_symmetry.space_group_name_H-M   'P 1'
#
loop_
_entity.id
_entity.type
_entity.pdbx_description
1 polymer ?
#
loop_
_entity_poly.entity_id
_entity_poly.type
_entity_poly.pdbx_seq_one_letter_code
_entity_poly.pdbx_strand_id
1 'polypeptide(L)'
;MTWKTKLITGAAAIAFAWPGLAAADEATDARIKALEEQLSALQSQIADLKQSTANNIADVRKEATATTVSLANGRPTISTADGAFTASFRGVFQLDAAHYDQDAAGPLATDFRRGSYGDASENDHARDLSDGANFRRARIGIEGKAFGAFDYNFLYDFGGSGTEEAGKISAAWVQYGFPVANLKLRIGAFSPPSGLEEAVSTNGSLFVERASPSETVRAIAAGDGRTAVALLAGGDNWTGTAAITGNIIGTSSFDEQTAFVGRLTYVPFRRDDSLIHVGVNTSIVFNPAAGGPDVTGAPATTNIRLRDRPEIRVDGTRLIDTGNIDADGLTAIGAEFGAQWKNLYVQTEYFDIDVDRKGALSDPDFSGWYAQAGWTITGEPRRYSAGTFDAPRPAKPFDLKKGTWGAWELGLRYSVLDLNYLAGSPGTAPVASAIRGGEQEIFTLGLNWYVNNVLRFQAAFQDVSVDRLSPGGTAFGAGAATPPAGAQVGQDFNIYSLRTQYAF
;
A
#
# COMPACT_ATOMS: atom_id res chain seq x y z
N MET A 1 -22.54 -6.20 41.03
CA MET A 1 -22.54 -6.00 42.49
C MET A 1 -23.77 -5.18 42.82
N THR A 2 -24.82 -5.84 43.35
CA THR A 2 -26.15 -5.26 43.58
C THR A 2 -26.23 -4.81 45.02
N TRP A 3 -26.43 -3.53 45.27
CA TRP A 3 -26.77 -3.02 46.59
C TRP A 3 -28.29 -2.85 46.69
N LYS A 4 -28.89 -3.63 47.58
CA LYS A 4 -30.28 -3.50 48.01
C LYS A 4 -30.34 -2.54 49.21
N THR A 5 -31.03 -1.43 49.06
CA THR A 5 -31.34 -0.53 50.15
C THR A 5 -32.64 -1.00 50.82
N LYS A 6 -32.58 -1.36 52.09
CA LYS A 6 -33.76 -1.69 52.92
C LYS A 6 -34.36 -0.41 53.46
N LEU A 7 -35.65 -0.21 53.20
CA LEU A 7 -36.49 0.74 53.90
C LEU A 7 -36.85 0.18 55.28
N ILE A 8 -36.62 0.95 56.30
CA ILE A 8 -37.13 0.69 57.68
C ILE A 8 -38.32 1.60 57.90
N THR A 9 -39.50 1.01 58.01
CA THR A 9 -40.72 1.60 58.49
C THR A 9 -40.77 1.39 59.98
N GLY A 10 -40.76 2.46 60.80
CA GLY A 10 -41.02 2.45 62.22
C GLY A 10 -42.16 3.40 62.57
N ALA A 11 -43.32 2.83 62.76
CA ALA A 11 -44.44 3.56 63.39
C ALA A 11 -44.42 3.29 64.91
N ALA A 12 -44.37 4.33 65.67
CA ALA A 12 -44.67 4.28 67.15
C ALA A 12 -45.67 5.37 67.47
N ALA A 13 -46.89 4.92 67.77
CA ALA A 13 -47.94 5.78 68.34
C ALA A 13 -47.83 5.72 69.88
N ILE A 14 -47.70 6.85 70.53
CA ILE A 14 -47.89 7.00 71.97
C ILE A 14 -48.95 8.09 72.15
N ALA A 15 -50.12 7.70 72.67
CA ALA A 15 -51.18 8.60 73.10
C ALA A 15 -50.98 8.93 74.59
N PHE A 16 -50.86 10.19 74.91
CA PHE A 16 -51.07 10.71 76.27
C PHE A 16 -52.06 11.85 76.20
N ALA A 17 -53.20 11.66 76.92
CA ALA A 17 -54.20 12.68 77.11
C ALA A 17 -53.85 13.45 78.36
N TRP A 18 -53.86 14.77 78.32
CA TRP A 18 -54.09 15.67 79.46
C TRP A 18 -54.80 16.94 78.95
N PRO A 19 -55.80 17.43 79.75
CA PRO A 19 -56.62 18.54 79.28
C PRO A 19 -56.07 19.87 79.79
N GLY A 20 -56.15 20.83 78.96
CA GLY A 20 -56.06 22.25 79.34
C GLY A 20 -54.88 22.98 78.68
N LEU A 21 -55.23 23.77 77.70
CA LEU A 21 -54.74 25.12 77.42
C LEU A 21 -55.13 25.52 75.99
N ALA A 22 -56.33 26.08 75.87
CA ALA A 22 -56.80 26.72 74.61
C ALA A 22 -56.22 28.15 74.54
N ALA A 23 -54.92 28.27 74.27
CA ALA A 23 -54.31 29.55 73.89
C ALA A 23 -52.91 29.38 73.27
N ALA A 24 -52.48 28.14 73.04
CA ALA A 24 -51.21 27.88 72.38
C ALA A 24 -51.38 27.36 70.91
N ASP A 25 -52.62 27.24 70.42
CA ASP A 25 -52.94 26.50 69.24
C ASP A 25 -52.70 27.29 67.91
N GLU A 26 -53.05 28.59 67.90
CA GLU A 26 -52.92 29.39 66.67
C GLU A 26 -51.48 29.63 66.25
N ALA A 27 -50.53 29.82 67.11
CA ALA A 27 -49.11 29.99 66.80
C ALA A 27 -48.43 28.67 66.46
N THR A 28 -48.92 27.55 67.01
CA THR A 28 -48.43 26.23 66.67
C THR A 28 -48.97 25.73 65.35
N ASP A 29 -50.27 25.98 65.09
CA ASP A 29 -50.88 25.67 63.80
C ASP A 29 -50.30 26.52 62.65
N ALA A 30 -50.02 27.82 62.89
CA ALA A 30 -49.35 28.68 61.95
C ALA A 30 -47.90 28.20 61.61
N ARG A 31 -47.20 27.67 62.68
CA ARG A 31 -45.86 27.05 62.45
C ARG A 31 -45.94 25.72 61.75
N ILE A 32 -46.91 24.89 62.07
CA ILE A 32 -47.11 23.61 61.33
C ILE A 32 -47.42 23.91 59.86
N LYS A 33 -48.32 24.83 59.57
CA LYS A 33 -48.64 25.22 58.22
C LYS A 33 -47.44 25.80 57.45
N ALA A 34 -46.62 26.65 58.06
CA ALA A 34 -45.40 27.18 57.49
C ALA A 34 -44.35 26.06 57.19
N LEU A 35 -44.26 25.06 58.09
CA LEU A 35 -43.39 23.89 57.87
C LEU A 35 -43.89 22.97 56.76
N GLU A 36 -45.24 22.80 56.69
CA GLU A 36 -45.84 22.03 55.57
C GLU A 36 -45.63 22.74 54.24
N GLU A 37 -45.76 24.08 54.16
CA GLU A 37 -45.44 24.84 52.99
C GLU A 37 -43.95 24.75 52.62
N GLN A 38 -43.05 24.82 53.60
CA GLN A 38 -41.62 24.63 53.38
C GLN A 38 -41.29 23.18 52.91
N LEU A 39 -41.97 22.19 53.48
CA LEU A 39 -41.80 20.80 53.08
C LEU A 39 -42.30 20.56 51.67
N SER A 40 -43.43 21.14 51.29
CA SER A 40 -43.96 21.10 49.93
C SER A 40 -43.04 21.81 48.93
N ALA A 41 -42.50 22.97 49.29
CA ALA A 41 -41.52 23.69 48.48
C ALA A 41 -40.20 22.90 48.31
N LEU A 42 -39.71 22.29 49.39
CA LEU A 42 -38.53 21.41 49.33
C LEU A 42 -38.77 20.13 48.49
N GLN A 43 -39.97 19.54 48.61
CA GLN A 43 -40.34 18.40 47.75
C GLN A 43 -40.39 18.78 46.25
N SER A 44 -40.92 19.96 45.93
CA SER A 44 -40.91 20.48 44.59
C SER A 44 -39.48 20.72 44.09
N GLN A 45 -38.64 21.35 44.91
CA GLN A 45 -37.22 21.56 44.54
C GLN A 45 -36.46 20.24 44.35
N ILE A 46 -36.74 19.22 45.17
CA ILE A 46 -36.14 17.89 45.00
C ILE A 46 -36.62 17.22 43.70
N ALA A 47 -37.92 17.40 43.35
CA ALA A 47 -38.45 16.87 42.10
C ALA A 47 -37.82 17.55 40.89
N ASP A 48 -37.70 18.89 40.92
CA ASP A 48 -37.05 19.67 39.85
C ASP A 48 -35.56 19.34 39.72
N LEU A 49 -34.85 19.18 40.85
CA LEU A 49 -33.45 18.75 40.85
C LEU A 49 -33.28 17.33 40.29
N LYS A 50 -34.17 16.40 40.65
CA LYS A 50 -34.16 15.04 40.07
C LYS A 50 -34.41 15.05 38.59
N GLN A 51 -35.37 15.85 38.12
CA GLN A 51 -35.68 15.98 36.69
C GLN A 51 -34.52 16.62 35.93
N SER A 52 -33.97 17.72 36.42
CA SER A 52 -32.80 18.39 35.87
C SER A 52 -31.57 17.47 35.80
N THR A 53 -31.33 16.72 36.91
CA THR A 53 -30.22 15.75 36.95
C THR A 53 -30.44 14.61 35.96
N ALA A 54 -31.67 14.11 35.81
CA ALA A 54 -32.01 13.07 34.87
C ALA A 54 -31.81 13.56 33.38
N ASN A 55 -32.23 14.80 33.11
CA ASN A 55 -32.04 15.42 31.81
C ASN A 55 -30.53 15.62 31.50
N ASN A 56 -29.76 16.16 32.43
CA ASN A 56 -28.32 16.33 32.30
C ASN A 56 -27.59 14.99 32.07
N ILE A 57 -27.99 13.93 32.83
CA ILE A 57 -27.43 12.58 32.62
C ILE A 57 -27.82 12.04 31.25
N ALA A 58 -29.04 12.29 30.78
CA ALA A 58 -29.47 11.89 29.43
C ALA A 58 -28.70 12.62 28.33
N ASP A 59 -28.48 13.93 28.48
CA ASP A 59 -27.72 14.74 27.54
C ASP A 59 -26.24 14.35 27.54
N VAL A 60 -25.61 14.15 28.71
CA VAL A 60 -24.23 13.65 28.81
C VAL A 60 -24.10 12.23 28.20
N ARG A 61 -25.10 11.37 28.42
CA ARG A 61 -25.10 10.05 27.74
C ARG A 61 -25.25 10.18 26.24
N LYS A 62 -26.10 11.06 25.76
CA LYS A 62 -26.29 11.31 24.33
C LYS A 62 -25.02 11.87 23.68
N GLU A 63 -24.34 12.79 24.34
CA GLU A 63 -23.03 13.31 23.91
C GLU A 63 -21.94 12.25 24.00
N ALA A 64 -21.87 11.44 25.06
CA ALA A 64 -20.91 10.36 25.21
C ALA A 64 -21.13 9.22 24.20
N THR A 65 -22.35 8.99 23.72
CA THR A 65 -22.67 8.03 22.64
C THR A 65 -22.56 8.64 21.24
N ALA A 66 -22.37 9.96 21.11
CA ALA A 66 -22.22 10.65 19.82
C ALA A 66 -20.90 10.34 19.12
N THR A 67 -19.89 9.89 19.87
CA THR A 67 -18.58 9.52 19.32
C THR A 67 -18.13 8.19 19.92
N THR A 68 -17.75 7.26 19.07
CA THR A 68 -17.22 5.96 19.50
C THR A 68 -15.75 5.86 19.16
N VAL A 69 -14.97 5.23 20.05
CA VAL A 69 -13.58 4.87 19.81
C VAL A 69 -13.49 3.35 19.82
N SER A 70 -12.94 2.78 18.76
CA SER A 70 -12.70 1.34 18.64
C SER A 70 -11.24 1.05 18.39
N LEU A 71 -10.78 -0.14 18.79
CA LEU A 71 -9.43 -0.63 18.55
C LEU A 71 -9.53 -2.04 17.94
N ALA A 72 -9.98 -2.12 16.71
CA ALA A 72 -10.09 -3.38 15.99
C ALA A 72 -8.78 -3.68 15.25
N ASN A 73 -8.24 -4.90 15.43
CA ASN A 73 -6.96 -5.33 14.82
C ASN A 73 -5.78 -4.37 15.08
N GLY A 74 -5.72 -3.79 16.29
CA GLY A 74 -4.68 -2.82 16.63
C GLY A 74 -4.82 -1.45 15.97
N ARG A 75 -5.94 -1.19 15.28
CA ARG A 75 -6.19 0.04 14.53
C ARG A 75 -7.16 0.97 15.27
N PRO A 76 -6.69 2.11 15.81
CA PRO A 76 -7.56 3.09 16.43
C PRO A 76 -8.48 3.73 15.39
N THR A 77 -9.78 3.72 15.69
CA THR A 77 -10.81 4.36 14.85
C THR A 77 -11.73 5.17 15.71
N ILE A 78 -11.95 6.42 15.34
CA ILE A 78 -12.92 7.34 15.92
C ILE A 78 -14.06 7.47 14.92
N SER A 79 -15.31 7.38 15.40
CA SER A 79 -16.49 7.57 14.52
C SER A 79 -17.62 8.27 15.24
N THR A 80 -18.39 9.08 14.52
CA THR A 80 -19.68 9.58 15.01
C THR A 80 -20.70 8.45 15.09
N ALA A 81 -21.72 8.60 15.92
CA ALA A 81 -22.73 7.56 16.15
C ALA A 81 -23.49 7.18 14.88
N ASP A 82 -23.70 8.13 13.98
CA ASP A 82 -24.34 7.95 12.67
C ASP A 82 -23.39 7.39 11.58
N GLY A 83 -22.09 7.27 11.90
CA GLY A 83 -21.08 6.83 10.95
C GLY A 83 -20.79 7.80 9.81
N ALA A 84 -21.35 9.02 9.84
CA ALA A 84 -21.13 10.04 8.81
C ALA A 84 -19.69 10.55 8.78
N PHE A 85 -19.00 10.54 9.92
CA PHE A 85 -17.59 10.87 10.04
C PHE A 85 -16.85 9.73 10.73
N THR A 86 -15.79 9.25 10.09
CA THR A 86 -14.87 8.27 10.66
C THR A 86 -13.43 8.69 10.42
N ALA A 87 -12.56 8.39 11.36
CA ALA A 87 -11.13 8.63 11.26
C ALA A 87 -10.39 7.40 11.82
N SER A 88 -9.72 6.66 10.96
CA SER A 88 -8.94 5.49 11.32
C SER A 88 -7.46 5.76 11.09
N PHE A 89 -6.64 5.53 12.10
CA PHE A 89 -5.19 5.62 11.94
C PHE A 89 -4.68 4.43 11.13
N ARG A 90 -3.67 4.70 10.31
CA ARG A 90 -2.94 3.67 9.55
C ARG A 90 -1.46 3.75 9.87
N GLY A 91 -0.86 2.60 10.08
CA GLY A 91 0.58 2.44 10.19
C GLY A 91 1.06 1.29 9.31
N VAL A 92 2.16 1.49 8.57
CA VAL A 92 2.83 0.44 7.81
C VAL A 92 4.31 0.60 8.01
N PHE A 93 4.92 -0.35 8.71
CA PHE A 93 6.35 -0.40 8.98
C PHE A 93 6.90 -1.68 8.39
N GLN A 94 7.82 -1.56 7.43
CA GLN A 94 8.50 -2.68 6.78
C GLN A 94 10.00 -2.42 6.86
N LEU A 95 10.67 -3.21 7.68
CA LEU A 95 12.13 -3.26 7.79
C LEU A 95 12.63 -4.45 6.97
N ASP A 96 13.44 -4.16 5.97
CA ASP A 96 14.06 -5.15 5.10
C ASP A 96 15.54 -5.28 5.43
N ALA A 97 16.06 -6.50 5.33
CA ALA A 97 17.48 -6.81 5.32
C ALA A 97 17.76 -7.73 4.13
N ALA A 98 18.89 -7.53 3.47
CA ALA A 98 19.32 -8.38 2.37
C ALA A 98 20.84 -8.59 2.39
N HIS A 99 21.23 -9.77 1.90
CA HIS A 99 22.59 -10.15 1.57
C HIS A 99 22.62 -10.57 0.11
N TYR A 100 23.55 -9.98 -0.64
CA TYR A 100 23.79 -10.25 -2.06
C TYR A 100 25.03 -11.11 -2.19
N ASP A 101 24.83 -12.39 -2.52
CA ASP A 101 25.91 -13.36 -2.68
C ASP A 101 26.38 -13.35 -4.13
N GLN A 102 27.44 -12.61 -4.38
CA GLN A 102 28.04 -12.37 -5.69
C GLN A 102 29.45 -12.97 -5.73
N ASP A 103 29.91 -13.30 -6.93
CA ASP A 103 31.32 -13.65 -7.14
C ASP A 103 32.21 -12.47 -6.75
N ALA A 104 33.44 -12.76 -6.31
CA ALA A 104 34.40 -11.72 -5.98
C ALA A 104 34.62 -10.74 -7.12
N ALA A 105 34.58 -9.43 -6.82
CA ALA A 105 34.74 -8.38 -7.80
C ALA A 105 36.11 -8.44 -8.48
N GLY A 106 36.10 -8.46 -9.80
CA GLY A 106 37.30 -8.46 -10.62
C GLY A 106 37.81 -7.06 -10.96
N PRO A 107 38.96 -6.97 -11.67
CA PRO A 107 39.51 -5.70 -12.14
C PRO A 107 38.55 -4.99 -13.11
N LEU A 108 38.44 -3.66 -13.02
CA LEU A 108 37.62 -2.82 -13.90
C LEU A 108 37.90 -2.97 -15.40
N ALA A 109 39.08 -3.47 -15.76
CA ALA A 109 39.44 -3.72 -17.15
C ALA A 109 38.69 -4.91 -17.78
N THR A 110 38.17 -5.83 -16.98
CA THR A 110 37.54 -7.09 -17.42
C THR A 110 36.20 -7.35 -16.75
N ASP A 111 35.95 -6.83 -15.57
CA ASP A 111 34.71 -6.97 -14.84
C ASP A 111 33.93 -5.64 -14.91
N PHE A 112 32.86 -5.65 -15.69
CA PHE A 112 32.03 -4.46 -15.94
C PHE A 112 30.71 -4.50 -15.15
N ARG A 113 30.62 -5.36 -14.15
CA ARG A 113 29.41 -5.42 -13.32
C ARG A 113 29.07 -4.08 -12.69
N ARG A 114 27.81 -3.89 -12.40
CA ARG A 114 27.28 -2.69 -11.81
C ARG A 114 26.97 -2.90 -10.33
N GLY A 115 27.44 -2.03 -9.46
CA GLY A 115 27.11 -2.02 -8.03
C GLY A 115 26.76 -0.62 -7.54
N SER A 116 26.27 -0.49 -6.28
CA SER A 116 25.75 0.79 -5.79
C SER A 116 26.83 1.73 -5.30
N TYR A 117 27.78 1.23 -4.55
CA TYR A 117 28.85 2.03 -3.97
C TYR A 117 30.19 1.33 -4.15
N GLY A 118 31.20 2.11 -4.59
CA GLY A 118 32.57 1.74 -4.43
C GLY A 118 33.18 2.56 -3.32
N ASP A 119 34.08 1.97 -2.58
CA ASP A 119 35.03 2.76 -1.81
C ASP A 119 35.85 3.61 -2.80
N ALA A 120 35.97 4.89 -2.55
CA ALA A 120 36.78 5.79 -3.38
C ALA A 120 38.26 5.37 -3.42
N SER A 121 38.70 4.52 -2.50
CA SER A 121 40.04 3.92 -2.47
C SER A 121 40.15 2.65 -3.35
N GLU A 122 39.02 2.04 -3.75
CA GLU A 122 38.96 0.84 -4.62
C GLU A 122 38.64 1.23 -6.06
N ASN A 123 39.51 1.94 -6.72
CA ASN A 123 39.28 2.40 -8.09
C ASN A 123 39.66 1.39 -9.18
N ASP A 124 40.13 0.23 -8.80
CA ASP A 124 40.68 -0.81 -9.69
C ASP A 124 39.82 -2.07 -9.79
N HIS A 125 38.78 -2.20 -8.95
CA HIS A 125 37.85 -3.33 -8.94
C HIS A 125 36.41 -2.91 -9.30
N ALA A 126 35.65 -3.87 -9.83
CA ALA A 126 34.21 -3.73 -10.03
C ALA A 126 33.46 -3.54 -8.71
N ARG A 127 32.24 -3.06 -8.78
CA ARG A 127 31.43 -2.73 -7.59
C ARG A 127 30.32 -3.74 -7.39
N ASP A 128 30.29 -4.32 -6.19
CA ASP A 128 29.24 -5.21 -5.77
C ASP A 128 27.98 -4.45 -5.30
N LEU A 129 26.87 -5.18 -5.21
CA LEU A 129 25.64 -4.71 -4.56
C LEU A 129 25.87 -4.66 -3.05
N SER A 130 25.28 -3.67 -2.39
CA SER A 130 25.51 -3.43 -0.96
C SER A 130 24.54 -4.23 -0.09
N ASP A 131 25.08 -5.04 0.80
CA ASP A 131 24.36 -5.66 1.89
C ASP A 131 23.85 -4.64 2.90
N GLY A 132 22.77 -4.97 3.62
CA GLY A 132 22.35 -4.12 4.71
C GLY A 132 20.89 -4.29 5.09
N ALA A 133 20.39 -3.24 5.77
CA ALA A 133 18.98 -3.17 6.14
C ALA A 133 18.48 -1.72 6.03
N ASN A 134 17.21 -1.57 5.64
CA ASN A 134 16.57 -0.27 5.60
C ASN A 134 15.06 -0.37 5.92
N PHE A 135 14.47 0.76 6.28
CA PHE A 135 13.01 0.88 6.33
C PHE A 135 12.49 1.08 4.91
N ARG A 136 12.05 -0.01 4.30
CA ARG A 136 11.42 0.03 2.98
C ARG A 136 10.15 0.87 2.95
N ARG A 137 9.36 0.80 4.03
CA ARG A 137 8.19 1.66 4.29
C ARG A 137 8.08 1.97 5.77
N ALA A 138 7.91 3.25 6.07
CA ALA A 138 7.60 3.76 7.40
C ALA A 138 6.43 4.74 7.27
N ARG A 139 5.23 4.20 7.06
CA ARG A 139 4.04 4.98 6.70
C ARG A 139 3.16 5.23 7.90
N ILE A 140 2.71 6.48 8.03
CA ILE A 140 1.70 6.89 9.00
C ILE A 140 0.65 7.70 8.25
N GLY A 141 -0.61 7.48 8.58
CA GLY A 141 -1.70 8.18 7.94
C GLY A 141 -3.04 8.04 8.62
N ILE A 142 -4.02 8.61 7.98
CA ILE A 142 -5.42 8.60 8.40
C ILE A 142 -6.32 8.33 7.20
N GLU A 143 -7.32 7.51 7.39
CA GLU A 143 -8.38 7.30 6.39
C GLU A 143 -9.74 7.25 7.06
N GLY A 144 -10.79 7.52 6.30
CA GLY A 144 -12.13 7.47 6.86
C GLY A 144 -13.21 7.97 5.93
N LYS A 145 -14.32 8.35 6.53
CA LYS A 145 -15.48 8.94 5.87
C LYS A 145 -15.72 10.37 6.32
N ALA A 146 -16.25 11.17 5.43
CA ALA A 146 -16.77 12.49 5.71
C ALA A 146 -18.15 12.67 5.06
N PHE A 147 -19.08 13.28 5.78
CA PHE A 147 -20.45 13.54 5.33
C PHE A 147 -21.18 12.28 4.79
N GLY A 148 -20.81 11.11 5.28
CA GLY A 148 -21.41 9.82 4.91
C GLY A 148 -21.09 9.30 3.50
N ALA A 149 -20.87 10.17 2.53
CA ALA A 149 -20.70 9.82 1.11
C ALA A 149 -19.25 9.94 0.60
N PHE A 150 -18.39 10.66 1.29
CA PHE A 150 -17.01 10.87 0.89
C PHE A 150 -16.09 9.96 1.71
N ASP A 151 -15.26 9.18 1.03
CA ASP A 151 -14.10 8.52 1.66
C ASP A 151 -12.86 9.39 1.45
N TYR A 152 -11.94 9.39 2.40
CA TYR A 152 -10.66 10.09 2.28
C TYR A 152 -9.50 9.23 2.78
N ASN A 153 -8.31 9.52 2.28
CA ASN A 153 -7.07 8.90 2.74
C ASN A 153 -5.93 9.92 2.64
N PHE A 154 -5.13 9.97 3.68
CA PHE A 154 -3.84 10.65 3.69
C PHE A 154 -2.80 9.71 4.29
N LEU A 155 -1.73 9.45 3.56
CA LEU A 155 -0.66 8.54 3.98
C LEU A 155 0.69 9.15 3.60
N TYR A 156 1.52 9.38 4.60
CA TYR A 156 2.89 9.85 4.43
C TYR A 156 3.87 8.73 4.70
N ASP A 157 4.89 8.59 3.85
CA ASP A 157 5.95 7.59 3.95
C ASP A 157 7.26 8.27 4.37
N PHE A 158 7.77 7.92 5.55
CA PHE A 158 9.05 8.37 6.07
C PHE A 158 10.20 7.43 5.69
N GLY A 159 9.88 6.25 5.12
CA GLY A 159 10.83 5.27 4.63
C GLY A 159 11.27 5.58 3.21
N GLY A 160 12.33 4.95 2.78
CA GLY A 160 12.86 5.12 1.45
C GLY A 160 13.56 3.87 0.94
N SER A 161 13.96 3.91 -0.32
CA SER A 161 14.83 2.91 -0.93
C SER A 161 16.28 3.34 -0.76
N GLY A 162 16.83 3.18 0.45
CA GLY A 162 18.18 3.64 0.74
C GLY A 162 18.29 5.17 0.70
N THR A 163 19.28 5.70 0.00
CA THR A 163 19.54 7.14 -0.10
C THR A 163 18.65 7.88 -1.10
N GLU A 164 17.83 7.16 -1.89
CA GLU A 164 17.13 7.76 -3.04
C GLU A 164 15.87 8.52 -2.68
N GLU A 165 15.18 8.16 -1.60
CA GLU A 165 13.85 8.71 -1.30
C GLU A 165 13.66 8.90 0.20
N ALA A 166 13.70 10.11 0.69
CA ALA A 166 13.35 10.45 2.07
C ALA A 166 12.03 11.23 2.09
N GLY A 167 11.02 10.66 2.74
CA GLY A 167 9.77 11.33 3.09
C GLY A 167 8.92 11.83 1.93
N LYS A 168 7.86 11.09 1.60
CA LYS A 168 6.92 11.49 0.52
C LYS A 168 5.46 11.21 0.89
N ILE A 169 4.56 11.95 0.26
CA ILE A 169 3.14 11.60 0.27
C ILE A 169 2.94 10.35 -0.56
N SER A 170 2.55 9.26 0.09
CA SER A 170 2.24 8.00 -0.58
C SER A 170 0.81 7.96 -1.13
N ALA A 171 -0.12 8.59 -0.41
CA ALA A 171 -1.49 8.80 -0.86
C ALA A 171 -2.10 10.04 -0.22
N ALA A 172 -2.87 10.82 -1.00
CA ALA A 172 -3.69 11.94 -0.53
C ALA A 172 -4.87 12.11 -1.48
N TRP A 173 -6.02 11.55 -1.15
CA TRP A 173 -7.17 11.55 -2.06
C TRP A 173 -8.51 11.63 -1.34
N VAL A 174 -9.51 12.10 -2.09
CA VAL A 174 -10.93 12.08 -1.71
C VAL A 174 -11.68 11.28 -2.77
N GLN A 175 -12.68 10.51 -2.34
CA GLN A 175 -13.51 9.68 -3.19
C GLN A 175 -14.98 9.90 -2.87
N TYR A 176 -15.80 10.09 -3.89
CA TYR A 176 -17.25 10.13 -3.78
C TYR A 176 -17.86 8.82 -4.30
N GLY A 177 -18.71 8.20 -3.50
CA GLY A 177 -19.48 7.01 -3.89
C GLY A 177 -20.85 7.42 -4.43
N PHE A 178 -21.10 7.10 -5.71
CA PHE A 178 -22.43 7.32 -6.31
C PHE A 178 -23.39 6.21 -5.84
N PRO A 179 -24.66 6.52 -5.61
CA PRO A 179 -25.64 5.52 -5.19
C PRO A 179 -26.01 4.51 -6.31
N VAL A 180 -25.47 4.68 -7.52
CA VAL A 180 -25.76 3.87 -8.70
C VAL A 180 -24.51 3.06 -9.06
N ALA A 181 -24.68 1.75 -9.32
CA ALA A 181 -23.70 0.84 -9.92
C ALA A 181 -22.36 0.71 -9.18
N ASN A 182 -22.30 0.93 -7.85
CA ASN A 182 -21.06 0.95 -7.08
C ASN A 182 -19.95 1.82 -7.72
N LEU A 183 -20.36 2.85 -8.45
CA LEU A 183 -19.46 3.77 -9.11
C LEU A 183 -18.85 4.73 -8.08
N LYS A 184 -17.55 4.96 -8.19
CA LYS A 184 -16.79 5.88 -7.34
C LYS A 184 -15.93 6.79 -8.19
N LEU A 185 -15.93 8.07 -7.87
CA LEU A 185 -14.99 9.04 -8.42
C LEU A 185 -13.93 9.34 -7.37
N ARG A 186 -12.68 9.08 -7.67
CA ARG A 186 -11.53 9.37 -6.80
C ARG A 186 -10.65 10.43 -7.44
N ILE A 187 -10.26 11.42 -6.65
CA ILE A 187 -9.41 12.54 -7.09
C ILE A 187 -8.31 12.77 -6.05
N GLY A 188 -7.08 12.95 -6.51
CA GLY A 188 -5.95 13.29 -5.67
C GLY A 188 -4.68 12.56 -6.07
N ALA A 189 -3.87 12.19 -5.10
CA ALA A 189 -2.63 11.47 -5.31
C ALA A 189 -2.77 10.02 -4.80
N PHE A 190 -2.66 9.05 -5.70
CA PHE A 190 -2.77 7.61 -5.39
C PHE A 190 -2.27 6.78 -6.57
N SER A 191 -2.05 5.48 -6.36
CA SER A 191 -1.82 4.53 -7.45
C SER A 191 -3.17 4.02 -7.96
N PRO A 192 -3.58 4.31 -9.21
CA PRO A 192 -4.72 3.62 -9.81
C PRO A 192 -4.39 2.13 -9.98
N PRO A 193 -5.33 1.20 -9.75
CA PRO A 193 -5.11 -0.20 -10.04
C PRO A 193 -4.75 -0.43 -11.51
N SER A 194 -3.50 -0.79 -11.81
CA SER A 194 -2.95 -0.95 -13.15
C SER A 194 -2.52 -2.37 -13.50
N GLY A 195 -2.76 -3.34 -12.61
CA GLY A 195 -2.44 -4.75 -12.78
C GLY A 195 -2.90 -5.56 -11.57
N LEU A 196 -2.81 -6.88 -11.67
CA LEU A 196 -3.27 -7.79 -10.61
C LEU A 196 -2.35 -7.70 -9.38
N GLU A 197 -1.02 -7.73 -9.57
CA GLU A 197 -0.08 -7.62 -8.46
C GLU A 197 0.03 -6.18 -7.94
N GLU A 198 -0.06 -5.19 -8.83
CA GLU A 198 -0.06 -3.78 -8.43
C GLU A 198 -1.24 -3.44 -7.53
N ALA A 199 -2.43 -3.92 -7.86
CA ALA A 199 -3.65 -3.65 -7.10
C ALA A 199 -3.68 -4.31 -5.71
N VAL A 200 -2.81 -5.29 -5.46
CA VAL A 200 -2.62 -5.86 -4.12
C VAL A 200 -1.97 -4.83 -3.20
N SER A 201 -2.52 -4.68 -2.01
CA SER A 201 -1.83 -3.91 -0.96
C SER A 201 -0.44 -4.48 -0.71
N THR A 202 0.55 -3.60 -0.56
CA THR A 202 1.93 -4.01 -0.21
C THR A 202 2.03 -4.83 1.09
N ASN A 203 0.99 -4.76 1.94
CA ASN A 203 0.90 -5.58 3.16
C ASN A 203 0.43 -7.00 2.86
N GLY A 204 -0.19 -7.23 1.70
CA GLY A 204 -0.78 -8.50 1.28
C GLY A 204 -0.02 -9.24 0.19
N SER A 205 1.04 -8.67 -0.37
CA SER A 205 1.88 -9.32 -1.40
C SER A 205 2.44 -10.65 -0.92
N LEU A 206 2.60 -11.62 -1.83
CA LEU A 206 3.18 -12.93 -1.52
C LEU A 206 4.67 -12.80 -1.18
N PHE A 207 5.39 -11.97 -1.91
CA PHE A 207 6.82 -11.74 -1.76
C PHE A 207 7.14 -10.37 -1.17
N VAL A 208 8.39 -10.17 -0.81
CA VAL A 208 8.92 -8.93 -0.22
C VAL A 208 8.67 -7.75 -1.17
N GLU A 209 8.94 -7.91 -2.46
CA GLU A 209 8.66 -6.90 -3.50
C GLU A 209 7.84 -7.50 -4.65
N ARG A 210 7.31 -6.65 -5.51
CA ARG A 210 6.61 -7.05 -6.73
C ARG A 210 7.58 -7.67 -7.73
N ALA A 211 7.05 -8.47 -8.64
CA ALA A 211 7.78 -8.93 -9.80
C ALA A 211 8.26 -7.75 -10.65
N SER A 212 9.47 -7.84 -11.19
CA SER A 212 10.11 -6.79 -11.98
C SER A 212 9.22 -6.27 -13.13
N PRO A 213 8.55 -7.11 -13.94
CA PRO A 213 7.65 -6.60 -14.99
C PRO A 213 6.46 -5.82 -14.42
N SER A 214 5.86 -6.28 -13.32
CA SER A 214 4.74 -5.58 -12.69
C SER A 214 5.15 -4.21 -12.12
N GLU A 215 6.32 -4.11 -11.47
CA GLU A 215 6.81 -2.83 -10.94
C GLU A 215 7.20 -1.87 -12.06
N THR A 216 7.77 -2.38 -13.17
CA THR A 216 8.13 -1.55 -14.35
C THR A 216 6.88 -0.96 -14.99
N VAL A 217 5.85 -1.77 -15.28
CA VAL A 217 4.58 -1.28 -15.86
C VAL A 217 3.86 -0.34 -14.90
N ARG A 218 3.85 -0.63 -13.62
CA ARG A 218 3.33 0.27 -12.59
C ARG A 218 4.00 1.65 -12.63
N ALA A 219 5.30 1.70 -12.85
CA ALA A 219 6.06 2.95 -12.87
C ALA A 219 5.70 3.85 -14.07
N ILE A 220 5.13 3.32 -15.15
CA ILE A 220 4.78 4.07 -16.37
C ILE A 220 3.74 5.15 -16.05
N ALA A 221 2.59 4.75 -15.53
CA ALA A 221 1.45 5.66 -15.37
C ALA A 221 0.72 5.53 -14.01
N ALA A 222 1.13 4.60 -13.16
CA ALA A 222 0.60 4.40 -11.80
C ALA A 222 1.67 4.71 -10.74
N GLY A 223 1.58 4.11 -9.57
CA GLY A 223 2.56 4.26 -8.49
C GLY A 223 2.11 5.18 -7.37
N ASP A 224 2.75 5.00 -6.21
CA ASP A 224 2.44 5.76 -5.00
C ASP A 224 2.61 7.27 -5.23
N GLY A 225 1.65 8.06 -4.77
CA GLY A 225 1.68 9.52 -4.90
C GLY A 225 1.43 10.06 -6.31
N ARG A 226 0.98 9.24 -7.27
CA ARG A 226 0.62 9.67 -8.63
C ARG A 226 -0.62 10.55 -8.59
N THR A 227 -0.54 11.76 -9.17
CA THR A 227 -1.74 12.61 -9.36
C THR A 227 -2.70 11.92 -10.31
N ALA A 228 -3.98 11.84 -9.93
CA ALA A 228 -4.95 11.11 -10.73
C ALA A 228 -6.40 11.55 -10.48
N VAL A 229 -7.22 11.38 -11.53
CA VAL A 229 -8.68 11.35 -11.45
C VAL A 229 -9.12 9.99 -11.99
N ALA A 230 -9.84 9.22 -11.18
CA ALA A 230 -10.24 7.86 -11.51
C ALA A 230 -11.72 7.60 -11.28
N LEU A 231 -12.32 6.88 -12.21
CA LEU A 231 -13.60 6.20 -12.04
C LEU A 231 -13.33 4.74 -11.70
N LEU A 232 -13.92 4.27 -10.60
CA LEU A 232 -13.82 2.89 -10.13
C LEU A 232 -15.24 2.34 -10.05
N ALA A 233 -15.46 1.18 -10.62
CA ALA A 233 -16.74 0.49 -10.57
C ALA A 233 -16.54 -0.98 -10.28
N GLY A 234 -17.58 -1.67 -9.79
CA GLY A 234 -17.50 -3.09 -9.56
C GLY A 234 -18.83 -3.71 -9.19
N GLY A 235 -18.92 -4.99 -9.41
CA GLY A 235 -20.02 -5.85 -9.00
C GLY A 235 -19.49 -7.09 -8.30
N ASP A 236 -20.34 -8.12 -8.18
CA ASP A 236 -19.98 -9.35 -7.47
C ASP A 236 -18.82 -10.10 -8.13
N ASN A 237 -18.76 -10.05 -9.47
CA ASN A 237 -17.82 -10.83 -10.28
C ASN A 237 -16.92 -9.99 -11.19
N TRP A 238 -16.95 -8.67 -11.12
CA TRP A 238 -16.13 -7.82 -11.96
C TRP A 238 -15.70 -6.55 -11.27
N THR A 239 -14.58 -5.99 -11.70
CA THR A 239 -14.13 -4.64 -11.32
C THR A 239 -13.61 -3.92 -12.54
N GLY A 240 -13.81 -2.59 -12.58
CA GLY A 240 -13.29 -1.73 -13.62
C GLY A 240 -12.67 -0.47 -13.05
N THR A 241 -11.58 -0.04 -13.63
CA THR A 241 -10.90 1.23 -13.35
C THR A 241 -10.61 1.94 -14.65
N ALA A 242 -10.88 3.25 -14.69
CA ALA A 242 -10.45 4.16 -15.74
C ALA A 242 -9.90 5.42 -15.09
N ALA A 243 -8.64 5.77 -15.33
CA ALA A 243 -7.99 6.91 -14.70
C ALA A 243 -7.18 7.73 -15.71
N ILE A 244 -7.20 9.05 -15.52
CA ILE A 244 -6.21 9.95 -16.11
C ILE A 244 -5.21 10.29 -15.01
N THR A 245 -3.93 10.18 -15.34
CA THR A 245 -2.84 10.38 -14.38
C THR A 245 -1.83 11.42 -14.88
N GLY A 246 -1.25 12.12 -13.92
CA GLY A 246 -0.15 13.06 -14.12
C GLY A 246 1.17 12.53 -13.55
N ASN A 247 2.03 13.43 -13.07
CA ASN A 247 3.28 13.07 -12.38
C ASN A 247 3.03 12.57 -10.94
N ILE A 248 4.07 11.97 -10.37
CA ILE A 248 4.14 11.70 -8.93
C ILE A 248 4.32 13.05 -8.22
N ILE A 249 3.61 13.28 -7.11
CA ILE A 249 3.72 14.50 -6.29
C ILE A 249 5.19 14.73 -5.89
N GLY A 250 5.64 15.97 -6.04
CA GLY A 250 7.02 16.36 -5.72
C GLY A 250 8.01 16.13 -6.86
N THR A 251 7.60 15.54 -7.98
CA THR A 251 8.40 15.51 -9.20
C THR A 251 8.26 16.84 -9.93
N SER A 252 9.40 17.44 -10.30
CA SER A 252 9.42 18.66 -11.08
C SER A 252 9.68 18.33 -12.55
N SER A 253 8.85 18.83 -13.45
CA SER A 253 8.99 18.73 -14.89
C SER A 253 8.62 20.08 -15.49
N PHE A 254 9.14 20.39 -16.68
CA PHE A 254 8.73 21.57 -17.44
C PHE A 254 7.27 21.44 -17.88
N ASP A 255 6.94 20.31 -18.51
CA ASP A 255 5.58 19.84 -18.73
C ASP A 255 5.39 18.48 -18.10
N GLU A 256 4.26 18.28 -17.40
CA GLU A 256 3.97 17.03 -16.72
C GLU A 256 3.52 15.94 -17.69
N GLN A 257 3.84 14.70 -17.35
CA GLN A 257 3.29 13.55 -18.06
C GLN A 257 1.75 13.54 -17.94
N THR A 258 1.09 13.16 -19.04
CA THR A 258 -0.33 12.81 -19.03
C THR A 258 -0.52 11.42 -19.58
N ALA A 259 -1.24 10.58 -18.82
CA ALA A 259 -1.46 9.19 -19.19
C ALA A 259 -2.87 8.72 -18.82
N PHE A 260 -3.28 7.64 -19.46
CA PHE A 260 -4.46 6.86 -19.14
C PHE A 260 -4.06 5.53 -18.51
N VAL A 261 -4.79 5.12 -17.47
CA VAL A 261 -4.71 3.79 -16.87
C VAL A 261 -6.09 3.15 -16.90
N GLY A 262 -6.18 1.97 -17.52
CA GLY A 262 -7.39 1.18 -17.59
C GLY A 262 -7.17 -0.22 -17.05
N ARG A 263 -8.16 -0.77 -16.32
CA ARG A 263 -8.14 -2.17 -15.88
C ARG A 263 -9.58 -2.71 -15.81
N LEU A 264 -9.79 -3.92 -16.32
CA LEU A 264 -11.06 -4.64 -16.25
C LEU A 264 -10.79 -6.08 -15.80
N THR A 265 -11.50 -6.54 -14.78
CA THR A 265 -11.36 -7.89 -14.25
C THR A 265 -12.70 -8.60 -14.20
N TYR A 266 -12.67 -9.93 -14.30
CA TYR A 266 -13.83 -10.77 -14.21
C TYR A 266 -13.51 -12.08 -13.46
N VAL A 267 -14.49 -12.56 -12.69
CA VAL A 267 -14.44 -13.82 -11.95
C VAL A 267 -15.44 -14.78 -12.57
N PRO A 268 -15.02 -15.59 -13.57
CA PRO A 268 -15.92 -16.51 -14.29
C PRO A 268 -16.41 -17.66 -13.41
N PHE A 269 -15.65 -17.99 -12.35
CA PHE A 269 -16.00 -19.07 -11.43
C PHE A 269 -15.70 -18.63 -10.00
N ARG A 270 -16.66 -18.84 -9.10
CA ARG A 270 -16.48 -18.68 -7.64
C ARG A 270 -17.36 -19.69 -6.90
N ARG A 271 -16.74 -20.45 -6.02
CA ARG A 271 -17.43 -21.38 -5.13
C ARG A 271 -16.63 -21.56 -3.84
N ASP A 272 -17.23 -21.28 -2.69
CA ASP A 272 -16.57 -21.32 -1.38
C ASP A 272 -15.22 -20.54 -1.41
N ASP A 273 -14.11 -21.19 -1.02
CA ASP A 273 -12.75 -20.64 -1.06
C ASP A 273 -12.04 -20.90 -2.40
N SER A 274 -12.78 -21.14 -3.48
CA SER A 274 -12.22 -21.41 -4.81
C SER A 274 -12.76 -20.44 -5.83
N LEU A 275 -11.87 -19.88 -6.66
CA LEU A 275 -12.25 -18.96 -7.72
C LEU A 275 -11.23 -18.94 -8.87
N ILE A 276 -11.68 -18.45 -10.02
CA ILE A 276 -10.83 -18.11 -11.15
C ILE A 276 -11.00 -16.61 -11.42
N HIS A 277 -9.90 -15.94 -11.62
CA HIS A 277 -9.80 -14.53 -11.99
C HIS A 277 -9.17 -14.40 -13.37
N VAL A 278 -9.72 -13.52 -14.21
CA VAL A 278 -9.12 -13.07 -15.45
C VAL A 278 -9.23 -11.55 -15.53
N GLY A 279 -8.29 -10.92 -16.19
CA GLY A 279 -8.29 -9.48 -16.36
C GLY A 279 -7.44 -9.01 -17.51
N VAL A 280 -7.65 -7.75 -17.87
CA VAL A 280 -6.83 -7.00 -18.82
C VAL A 280 -6.56 -5.63 -18.25
N ASN A 281 -5.39 -5.09 -18.54
CA ASN A 281 -5.01 -3.75 -18.14
C ASN A 281 -4.24 -3.03 -19.23
N THR A 282 -4.18 -1.71 -19.14
CA THR A 282 -3.41 -0.88 -20.07
C THR A 282 -2.94 0.40 -19.37
N SER A 283 -1.77 0.87 -19.79
CA SER A 283 -1.22 2.19 -19.46
C SER A 283 -0.80 2.87 -20.77
N ILE A 284 -1.38 4.03 -21.06
CA ILE A 284 -1.11 4.79 -22.29
C ILE A 284 -0.60 6.17 -21.91
N VAL A 285 0.63 6.47 -22.23
CA VAL A 285 1.22 7.81 -22.04
C VAL A 285 0.98 8.60 -23.32
N PHE A 286 0.16 9.64 -23.25
CA PHE A 286 -0.15 10.51 -24.40
C PHE A 286 0.88 11.62 -24.58
N ASN A 287 1.38 12.15 -23.43
CA ASN A 287 2.39 13.18 -23.38
C ASN A 287 3.42 12.77 -22.33
N PRO A 288 4.60 12.31 -22.70
CA PRO A 288 5.68 12.07 -21.75
C PRO A 288 6.14 13.38 -21.10
N ALA A 289 6.70 13.28 -19.90
CA ALA A 289 7.19 14.46 -19.19
C ALA A 289 8.34 15.13 -19.94
N ALA A 290 8.30 16.46 -20.06
CA ALA A 290 9.33 17.23 -20.75
C ALA A 290 10.34 17.84 -19.76
N GLY A 291 11.61 17.81 -20.13
CA GLY A 291 12.72 18.39 -19.37
C GLY A 291 12.91 19.90 -19.52
N GLY A 292 12.12 20.55 -20.40
CA GLY A 292 12.28 21.96 -20.76
C GLY A 292 13.31 22.18 -21.88
N PRO A 293 13.30 23.37 -22.52
CA PRO A 293 14.27 23.72 -23.54
C PRO A 293 15.67 23.85 -22.90
N ASP A 294 16.67 23.47 -23.64
CA ASP A 294 18.07 23.68 -23.22
C ASP A 294 18.45 25.17 -23.28
N VAL A 295 19.66 25.48 -22.84
CA VAL A 295 20.21 26.87 -22.84
C VAL A 295 20.36 27.45 -24.25
N THR A 296 20.31 26.65 -25.29
CA THR A 296 20.37 27.08 -26.70
C THR A 296 19.01 27.33 -27.29
N GLY A 297 17.92 27.04 -26.56
CA GLY A 297 16.55 27.12 -27.03
C GLY A 297 16.10 25.94 -27.90
N ALA A 298 16.86 24.83 -27.92
CA ALA A 298 16.43 23.61 -28.56
C ALA A 298 15.13 23.07 -27.91
N PRO A 299 14.24 22.42 -28.67
CA PRO A 299 13.02 21.83 -28.14
C PRO A 299 13.29 20.91 -26.95
N ALA A 300 12.40 20.93 -25.96
CA ALA A 300 12.45 20.03 -24.82
C ALA A 300 12.43 18.57 -25.29
N THR A 301 13.28 17.74 -24.73
CA THR A 301 13.21 16.29 -24.93
C THR A 301 12.13 15.71 -24.02
N THR A 302 11.34 14.78 -24.54
CA THR A 302 10.32 14.03 -23.81
C THR A 302 10.80 12.60 -23.63
N ASN A 303 11.32 12.29 -22.45
CA ASN A 303 12.03 11.05 -22.21
C ASN A 303 11.15 9.99 -21.55
N ILE A 304 11.11 8.82 -22.16
CA ILE A 304 10.66 7.58 -21.54
C ILE A 304 11.88 6.76 -21.13
N ARG A 305 11.85 6.14 -19.96
CA ARG A 305 12.91 5.28 -19.45
C ARG A 305 12.31 4.15 -18.64
N LEU A 306 12.55 2.93 -19.09
CA LEU A 306 12.17 1.72 -18.39
C LEU A 306 13.40 1.13 -17.69
N ARG A 307 13.27 0.79 -16.42
CA ARG A 307 14.40 0.28 -15.63
C ARG A 307 13.93 -0.34 -14.33
N ASP A 308 14.58 -1.38 -13.89
CA ASP A 308 14.28 -1.98 -12.59
C ASP A 308 15.52 -2.55 -11.88
N ARG A 309 15.31 -2.87 -10.62
CA ARG A 309 16.22 -3.56 -9.71
C ARG A 309 15.91 -5.06 -9.75
N PRO A 310 16.76 -5.90 -9.15
CA PRO A 310 16.43 -7.32 -8.93
C PRO A 310 15.40 -7.48 -7.79
N GLU A 311 14.26 -6.80 -7.90
CA GLU A 311 13.10 -6.73 -7.01
C GLU A 311 13.42 -6.15 -5.62
N ILE A 312 14.33 -6.77 -4.85
CA ILE A 312 14.74 -6.30 -3.52
C ILE A 312 15.36 -4.90 -3.60
N ARG A 313 15.06 -4.05 -2.60
CA ARG A 313 15.42 -2.63 -2.61
C ARG A 313 16.31 -2.21 -1.44
N VAL A 314 17.07 -3.13 -0.87
CA VAL A 314 18.11 -2.78 0.10
C VAL A 314 19.25 -2.09 -0.62
N ASP A 315 19.68 -2.66 -1.75
CA ASP A 315 20.51 -1.95 -2.73
C ASP A 315 19.63 -1.25 -3.78
N GLY A 316 19.98 -0.01 -4.12
CA GLY A 316 19.23 0.84 -5.06
C GLY A 316 19.59 0.63 -6.53
N THR A 317 20.62 -0.17 -6.86
CA THR A 317 21.13 -0.32 -8.22
C THR A 317 20.12 -0.95 -9.17
N ARG A 318 19.93 -0.31 -10.32
CA ARG A 318 19.10 -0.83 -11.42
C ARG A 318 20.00 -1.51 -12.41
N LEU A 319 19.89 -2.84 -12.50
CA LEU A 319 20.75 -3.62 -13.37
C LEU A 319 20.26 -3.60 -14.82
N ILE A 320 18.94 -3.56 -15.02
CA ILE A 320 18.32 -3.37 -16.34
C ILE A 320 17.82 -1.94 -16.50
N ASP A 321 18.04 -1.34 -17.69
CA ASP A 321 17.77 0.07 -17.93
C ASP A 321 17.88 0.41 -19.42
N THR A 322 16.80 0.84 -20.07
CA THR A 322 16.79 1.26 -21.48
C THR A 322 17.63 2.50 -21.76
N GLY A 323 17.98 3.27 -20.70
CA GLY A 323 18.36 4.67 -20.89
C GLY A 323 17.15 5.53 -21.27
N ASN A 324 17.42 6.80 -21.57
CA ASN A 324 16.38 7.73 -22.02
C ASN A 324 16.05 7.49 -23.49
N ILE A 325 14.78 7.32 -23.82
CA ILE A 325 14.23 7.21 -25.17
C ILE A 325 13.43 8.48 -25.41
N ASP A 326 13.83 9.30 -26.39
CA ASP A 326 13.03 10.47 -26.79
C ASP A 326 11.81 9.97 -27.55
N ALA A 327 10.62 10.20 -27.00
CA ALA A 327 9.38 9.56 -27.41
C ALA A 327 8.19 10.51 -27.40
N ASP A 328 7.23 10.26 -28.30
CA ASP A 328 5.93 10.93 -28.35
C ASP A 328 4.90 10.24 -27.43
N GLY A 329 5.08 8.94 -27.16
CA GLY A 329 4.15 8.16 -26.36
C GLY A 329 4.68 6.80 -25.93
N LEU A 330 3.86 6.10 -25.16
CA LEU A 330 4.06 4.71 -24.78
C LEU A 330 2.71 4.04 -24.56
N THR A 331 2.56 2.81 -25.04
CA THR A 331 1.42 1.94 -24.73
C THR A 331 1.91 0.66 -24.08
N ALA A 332 1.38 0.35 -22.90
CA ALA A 332 1.56 -0.95 -22.25
C ALA A 332 0.21 -1.66 -22.14
N ILE A 333 0.16 -2.92 -22.55
CA ILE A 333 -1.03 -3.78 -22.43
C ILE A 333 -0.66 -5.00 -21.60
N GLY A 334 -1.54 -5.38 -20.68
CA GLY A 334 -1.34 -6.55 -19.81
C GLY A 334 -2.55 -7.48 -19.80
N ALA A 335 -2.25 -8.77 -19.66
CA ALA A 335 -3.23 -9.83 -19.41
C ALA A 335 -3.00 -10.44 -18.04
N GLU A 336 -4.09 -10.69 -17.31
CA GLU A 336 -4.09 -11.17 -15.93
C GLU A 336 -4.79 -12.51 -15.81
N PHE A 337 -4.20 -13.44 -15.08
CA PHE A 337 -4.86 -14.68 -14.67
C PHE A 337 -4.54 -14.98 -13.22
N GLY A 338 -5.53 -15.47 -12.47
CA GLY A 338 -5.35 -15.96 -11.13
C GLY A 338 -6.34 -17.06 -10.80
N ALA A 339 -5.94 -18.00 -9.98
CA ALA A 339 -6.82 -19.05 -9.49
C ALA A 339 -6.51 -19.37 -8.03
N GLN A 340 -7.54 -19.65 -7.27
CA GLN A 340 -7.44 -20.14 -5.90
C GLN A 340 -8.27 -21.39 -5.73
N TRP A 341 -7.71 -22.38 -5.09
CA TRP A 341 -8.40 -23.58 -4.63
C TRP A 341 -8.07 -23.82 -3.16
N LYS A 342 -9.02 -23.41 -2.30
CA LYS A 342 -8.82 -23.42 -0.85
C LYS A 342 -7.58 -22.62 -0.45
N ASN A 343 -6.58 -23.28 0.11
CA ASN A 343 -5.32 -22.69 0.57
C ASN A 343 -4.18 -22.72 -0.47
N LEU A 344 -4.47 -23.11 -1.70
CA LEU A 344 -3.56 -23.03 -2.85
C LEU A 344 -3.97 -21.85 -3.73
N TYR A 345 -2.97 -21.13 -4.25
CA TYR A 345 -3.16 -19.95 -5.06
C TYR A 345 -2.10 -19.88 -6.15
N VAL A 346 -2.51 -19.43 -7.33
CA VAL A 346 -1.63 -19.13 -8.46
C VAL A 346 -2.03 -17.80 -9.08
N GLN A 347 -1.05 -17.08 -9.63
CA GLN A 347 -1.25 -15.81 -10.32
C GLN A 347 -0.17 -15.62 -11.37
N THR A 348 -0.54 -15.02 -12.50
CA THR A 348 0.39 -14.63 -13.56
C THR A 348 -0.11 -13.37 -14.25
N GLU A 349 0.82 -12.57 -14.75
CA GLU A 349 0.58 -11.46 -15.67
C GLU A 349 1.62 -11.49 -16.78
N TYR A 350 1.20 -11.07 -17.96
CA TYR A 350 2.06 -10.79 -19.11
C TYR A 350 1.85 -9.35 -19.55
N PHE A 351 2.92 -8.67 -19.92
CA PHE A 351 2.91 -7.29 -20.38
C PHE A 351 3.67 -7.15 -21.69
N ASP A 352 3.08 -6.36 -22.56
CA ASP A 352 3.67 -5.89 -23.82
C ASP A 352 3.74 -4.36 -23.78
N ILE A 353 4.89 -3.79 -24.18
CA ILE A 353 5.20 -2.37 -24.00
C ILE A 353 5.79 -1.82 -25.29
N ASP A 354 5.04 -0.97 -25.98
CA ASP A 354 5.44 -0.27 -27.18
C ASP A 354 5.78 1.19 -26.88
N VAL A 355 6.87 1.69 -27.44
CA VAL A 355 7.29 3.10 -27.30
C VAL A 355 7.30 3.78 -28.65
N ASP A 356 6.48 4.82 -28.81
CA ASP A 356 6.45 5.67 -30.01
C ASP A 356 7.65 6.63 -29.97
N ARG A 357 8.73 6.28 -30.65
CA ARG A 357 10.00 7.01 -30.65
C ARG A 357 9.95 8.21 -31.58
N LYS A 358 10.50 9.35 -31.13
CA LYS A 358 10.65 10.52 -31.96
C LYS A 358 11.74 10.33 -33.05
N GLY A 359 11.50 10.92 -34.21
CA GLY A 359 12.48 10.98 -35.29
C GLY A 359 12.46 9.80 -36.24
N ALA A 360 13.63 9.40 -36.75
CA ALA A 360 13.74 8.38 -37.84
C ALA A 360 14.16 7.00 -37.34
N LEU A 361 14.39 6.83 -36.03
CA LEU A 361 14.74 5.53 -35.46
C LEU A 361 13.47 4.69 -35.29
N SER A 362 13.60 3.38 -35.41
CA SER A 362 12.46 2.47 -35.23
C SER A 362 11.97 2.44 -33.81
N ASP A 363 10.66 2.24 -33.64
CA ASP A 363 9.98 2.14 -32.37
C ASP A 363 10.38 0.83 -31.69
N PRO A 364 10.80 0.88 -30.43
CA PRO A 364 11.15 -0.30 -29.66
C PRO A 364 9.94 -0.89 -28.95
N ASP A 365 9.88 -2.21 -28.91
CA ASP A 365 8.99 -3.03 -28.12
C ASP A 365 9.75 -3.78 -27.01
N PHE A 366 9.09 -3.97 -25.86
CA PHE A 366 9.60 -4.66 -24.70
C PHE A 366 8.53 -5.55 -24.10
N SER A 367 8.94 -6.58 -23.39
CA SER A 367 7.98 -7.46 -22.75
C SER A 367 8.43 -7.96 -21.39
N GLY A 368 7.47 -8.41 -20.58
CA GLY A 368 7.77 -9.06 -19.33
C GLY A 368 6.59 -9.86 -18.80
N TRP A 369 6.88 -10.85 -17.99
CA TRP A 369 5.86 -11.68 -17.37
C TRP A 369 6.36 -12.25 -16.04
N TYR A 370 5.42 -12.68 -15.22
CA TYR A 370 5.72 -13.49 -14.06
C TYR A 370 4.65 -14.54 -13.85
N ALA A 371 5.02 -15.62 -13.18
CA ALA A 371 4.08 -16.59 -12.63
C ALA A 371 4.46 -16.86 -11.17
N GLN A 372 3.47 -16.87 -10.28
CA GLN A 372 3.69 -17.16 -8.88
C GLN A 372 2.62 -18.11 -8.33
N ALA A 373 3.02 -18.88 -7.32
CA ALA A 373 2.17 -19.79 -6.60
C ALA A 373 2.37 -19.64 -5.09
N GLY A 374 1.31 -19.75 -4.32
CA GLY A 374 1.32 -19.71 -2.86
C GLY A 374 0.57 -20.89 -2.27
N TRP A 375 1.12 -21.46 -1.20
CA TRP A 375 0.49 -22.50 -0.42
C TRP A 375 0.50 -22.14 1.06
N THR A 376 -0.69 -21.84 1.59
CA THR A 376 -0.84 -21.62 3.03
C THR A 376 -0.90 -22.97 3.74
N ILE A 377 0.22 -23.39 4.31
CA ILE A 377 0.41 -24.72 4.92
C ILE A 377 -0.60 -24.98 6.05
N THR A 378 -0.96 -23.92 6.78
CA THR A 378 -1.90 -23.97 7.90
C THR A 378 -3.36 -24.03 7.48
N GLY A 379 -3.66 -23.85 6.19
CA GLY A 379 -4.98 -24.12 5.59
C GLY A 379 -5.83 -22.89 5.28
N GLU A 380 -5.43 -21.69 5.67
CA GLU A 380 -6.21 -20.47 5.40
C GLU A 380 -6.15 -20.10 3.91
N PRO A 381 -7.29 -19.69 3.29
CA PRO A 381 -7.29 -19.18 1.93
C PRO A 381 -6.74 -17.74 1.89
N ARG A 382 -6.18 -17.31 0.75
CA ARG A 382 -5.99 -15.91 0.47
C ARG A 382 -7.33 -15.21 0.32
N ARG A 383 -7.40 -13.95 0.72
CA ARG A 383 -8.64 -13.16 0.61
C ARG A 383 -8.73 -12.54 -0.78
N TYR A 384 -9.83 -12.77 -1.45
CA TYR A 384 -10.09 -12.13 -2.75
C TYR A 384 -11.16 -11.05 -2.62
N SER A 385 -10.83 -9.83 -3.01
CA SER A 385 -11.76 -8.71 -3.06
C SER A 385 -11.30 -7.67 -4.08
N ALA A 386 -12.23 -6.97 -4.70
CA ALA A 386 -11.96 -5.88 -5.64
C ALA A 386 -10.93 -6.25 -6.74
N GLY A 387 -11.00 -7.47 -7.25
CA GLY A 387 -10.12 -7.94 -8.32
C GLY A 387 -8.69 -8.27 -7.88
N THR A 388 -8.43 -8.58 -6.60
CA THR A 388 -7.09 -8.89 -6.10
C THR A 388 -7.07 -10.00 -5.05
N PHE A 389 -5.93 -10.69 -4.94
CA PHE A 389 -5.65 -11.69 -3.90
C PHE A 389 -4.79 -11.10 -2.80
N ASP A 390 -5.39 -10.79 -1.66
CA ASP A 390 -4.69 -10.27 -0.49
C ASP A 390 -4.19 -11.42 0.42
N ALA A 391 -3.33 -11.10 1.40
CA ALA A 391 -2.77 -12.08 2.34
C ALA A 391 -3.83 -12.91 3.07
N PRO A 392 -3.53 -14.17 3.43
CA PRO A 392 -4.36 -14.95 4.33
C PRO A 392 -4.43 -14.29 5.72
N ARG A 393 -5.49 -14.56 6.46
CA ARG A 393 -5.61 -14.18 7.87
C ARG A 393 -5.48 -15.42 8.74
N PRO A 394 -4.59 -15.42 9.76
CA PRO A 394 -4.48 -16.54 10.67
C PRO A 394 -5.81 -16.84 11.35
N ALA A 395 -6.31 -18.04 11.16
CA ALA A 395 -7.51 -18.52 11.86
C ALA A 395 -7.27 -18.58 13.39
N LYS A 396 -6.03 -18.89 13.76
CA LYS A 396 -5.54 -18.92 15.15
C LYS A 396 -4.26 -18.09 15.24
N PRO A 397 -4.31 -16.83 15.67
CA PRO A 397 -3.11 -16.02 15.89
C PRO A 397 -2.11 -16.73 16.80
N PHE A 398 -0.83 -16.40 16.65
CA PHE A 398 0.23 -16.94 17.47
C PHE A 398 -0.01 -16.65 18.98
N ASP A 399 0.00 -17.72 19.78
CA ASP A 399 -0.14 -17.66 21.24
C ASP A 399 0.52 -18.91 21.83
N LEU A 400 1.69 -18.75 22.45
CA LEU A 400 2.43 -19.85 23.06
C LEU A 400 1.65 -20.57 24.14
N LYS A 401 0.80 -19.86 24.89
CA LYS A 401 -0.01 -20.46 25.97
C LYS A 401 -1.10 -21.39 25.44
N LYS A 402 -1.58 -21.11 24.24
CA LYS A 402 -2.60 -21.91 23.54
C LYS A 402 -2.01 -22.89 22.54
N GLY A 403 -0.69 -22.88 22.34
CA GLY A 403 -0.01 -23.73 21.36
C GLY A 403 -0.38 -23.40 19.92
N THR A 404 -0.74 -22.16 19.60
CA THR A 404 -1.07 -21.70 18.24
C THR A 404 0.09 -20.95 17.63
N TRP A 405 0.30 -21.14 16.30
CA TRP A 405 1.50 -20.68 15.59
C TRP A 405 1.24 -19.62 14.51
N GLY A 406 0.01 -19.07 14.43
CA GLY A 406 -0.35 -18.19 13.34
C GLY A 406 -0.52 -18.94 12.02
N ALA A 407 -0.44 -18.23 10.89
CA ALA A 407 -0.50 -18.86 9.56
C ALA A 407 0.88 -18.85 8.89
N TRP A 408 1.16 -19.91 8.11
CA TRP A 408 2.40 -20.09 7.38
C TRP A 408 2.10 -20.30 5.90
N GLU A 409 2.80 -19.56 5.03
CA GLU A 409 2.60 -19.63 3.59
C GLU A 409 3.96 -19.77 2.88
N LEU A 410 4.08 -20.77 2.02
CA LEU A 410 5.18 -20.91 1.06
C LEU A 410 4.81 -20.23 -0.26
N GLY A 411 5.77 -19.60 -0.90
CA GLY A 411 5.63 -18.98 -2.20
C GLY A 411 6.74 -19.36 -3.17
N LEU A 412 6.38 -19.52 -4.44
CA LEU A 412 7.28 -19.67 -5.57
C LEU A 412 6.95 -18.60 -6.60
N ARG A 413 7.96 -17.98 -7.22
CA ARG A 413 7.78 -17.07 -8.35
C ARG A 413 8.93 -17.24 -9.34
N TYR A 414 8.59 -17.10 -10.61
CA TYR A 414 9.53 -16.84 -11.69
C TYR A 414 9.08 -15.59 -12.42
N SER A 415 9.99 -14.66 -12.64
CA SER A 415 9.73 -13.40 -13.33
C SER A 415 10.79 -13.13 -14.38
N VAL A 416 10.37 -12.59 -15.54
CA VAL A 416 11.22 -12.21 -16.66
C VAL A 416 10.84 -10.81 -17.10
N LEU A 417 11.83 -9.95 -17.28
CA LEU A 417 11.67 -8.63 -17.89
C LEU A 417 12.76 -8.41 -18.93
N ASP A 418 12.38 -8.31 -20.18
CA ASP A 418 13.28 -8.02 -21.30
C ASP A 418 13.09 -6.57 -21.78
N LEU A 419 14.15 -5.79 -21.63
CA LEU A 419 14.27 -4.40 -22.06
C LEU A 419 15.27 -4.25 -23.21
N ASN A 420 15.51 -5.31 -23.98
CA ASN A 420 16.35 -5.30 -25.17
C ASN A 420 15.51 -5.10 -26.43
N TYR A 421 16.01 -4.27 -27.32
CA TYR A 421 15.49 -4.11 -28.66
C TYR A 421 16.66 -4.06 -29.68
N LEU A 422 16.70 -4.96 -30.65
CA LEU A 422 17.79 -5.08 -31.63
C LEU A 422 19.18 -5.10 -30.95
N ALA A 423 19.33 -5.75 -29.81
CA ALA A 423 20.54 -5.70 -28.97
C ALA A 423 21.79 -6.26 -29.68
N GLY A 424 21.62 -7.14 -30.69
CA GLY A 424 22.71 -7.77 -31.42
C GLY A 424 23.43 -8.84 -30.59
N SER A 425 24.69 -9.13 -30.93
CA SER A 425 25.48 -10.18 -30.26
C SER A 425 26.63 -9.60 -29.42
N PRO A 426 27.16 -10.36 -28.45
CA PRO A 426 28.36 -9.98 -27.72
C PRO A 426 29.52 -9.60 -28.62
N GLY A 427 30.29 -8.58 -28.24
CA GLY A 427 31.44 -8.06 -28.99
C GLY A 427 31.08 -7.21 -30.22
N THR A 428 29.81 -6.98 -30.52
CA THR A 428 29.37 -6.16 -31.64
C THR A 428 28.94 -4.77 -31.23
N ALA A 429 29.13 -3.77 -32.09
CA ALA A 429 28.55 -2.45 -31.90
C ALA A 429 27.03 -2.51 -32.12
N PRO A 430 26.23 -1.72 -31.37
CA PRO A 430 24.78 -1.67 -31.57
C PRO A 430 24.46 -0.96 -32.90
N VAL A 431 23.37 -1.36 -33.54
CA VAL A 431 22.76 -0.57 -34.63
C VAL A 431 22.10 0.69 -34.04
N ALA A 432 21.86 1.69 -34.89
CA ALA A 432 21.38 3.00 -34.43
C ALA A 432 20.05 2.94 -33.61
N SER A 433 19.16 2.04 -34.01
CA SER A 433 17.87 1.86 -33.28
C SER A 433 17.95 0.95 -32.08
N ALA A 434 19.09 0.28 -31.83
CA ALA A 434 19.20 -0.70 -30.76
C ALA A 434 19.03 -0.08 -29.35
N ILE A 435 18.38 -0.84 -28.48
CA ILE A 435 18.34 -0.58 -27.05
C ILE A 435 18.88 -1.82 -26.35
N ARG A 436 19.89 -1.64 -25.51
CA ARG A 436 20.55 -2.66 -24.70
C ARG A 436 20.17 -2.44 -23.23
N GLY A 437 18.87 -2.56 -22.95
CA GLY A 437 18.32 -2.37 -21.61
C GLY A 437 18.62 -3.52 -20.67
N GLY A 438 18.85 -4.71 -21.21
CA GLY A 438 19.08 -5.95 -20.49
C GLY A 438 17.83 -6.78 -20.29
N GLU A 439 18.03 -8.09 -20.12
CA GLU A 439 17.01 -9.05 -19.68
C GLU A 439 17.33 -9.49 -18.26
N GLN A 440 16.30 -9.59 -17.41
CA GLN A 440 16.41 -10.02 -16.03
C GLN A 440 15.44 -11.15 -15.76
N GLU A 441 15.99 -12.27 -15.31
CA GLU A 441 15.24 -13.44 -14.88
C GLU A 441 15.45 -13.65 -13.39
N ILE A 442 14.38 -13.89 -12.64
CA ILE A 442 14.45 -14.09 -11.19
C ILE A 442 13.57 -15.27 -10.78
N PHE A 443 14.20 -16.29 -10.19
CA PHE A 443 13.49 -17.31 -9.44
C PHE A 443 13.44 -16.93 -7.96
N THR A 444 12.26 -16.99 -7.34
CA THR A 444 12.08 -16.64 -5.92
C THR A 444 11.39 -17.77 -5.15
N LEU A 445 11.98 -18.14 -4.04
CA LEU A 445 11.38 -19.00 -3.00
C LEU A 445 11.12 -18.15 -1.76
N GLY A 446 9.89 -18.13 -1.24
CA GLY A 446 9.51 -17.33 -0.09
C GLY A 446 8.81 -18.10 1.00
N LEU A 447 9.04 -17.71 2.23
CA LEU A 447 8.31 -18.18 3.41
C LEU A 447 7.74 -17.01 4.19
N ASN A 448 6.44 -17.05 4.45
CA ASN A 448 5.72 -16.05 5.20
C ASN A 448 5.20 -16.62 6.50
N TRP A 449 5.43 -15.91 7.59
CA TRP A 449 4.83 -16.20 8.88
C TRP A 449 3.91 -15.05 9.30
N TYR A 450 2.62 -15.27 9.24
CA TYR A 450 1.59 -14.35 9.72
C TYR A 450 1.33 -14.64 11.20
N VAL A 451 1.98 -13.89 12.08
CA VAL A 451 1.84 -14.02 13.53
C VAL A 451 0.40 -13.72 13.96
N ASN A 452 -0.15 -12.65 13.41
CA ASN A 452 -1.53 -12.21 13.56
C ASN A 452 -1.92 -11.32 12.37
N ASN A 453 -3.04 -10.60 12.46
CA ASN A 453 -3.54 -9.74 11.37
C ASN A 453 -2.69 -8.49 11.09
N VAL A 454 -1.72 -8.16 11.95
CA VAL A 454 -0.91 -6.93 11.84
C VAL A 454 0.60 -7.18 11.82
N LEU A 455 1.08 -8.30 12.35
CA LEU A 455 2.50 -8.65 12.42
C LEU A 455 2.81 -9.85 11.50
N ARG A 456 3.78 -9.66 10.60
CA ARG A 456 4.23 -10.67 9.63
C ARG A 456 5.75 -10.65 9.54
N PHE A 457 6.35 -11.83 9.37
CA PHE A 457 7.73 -12.01 8.96
C PHE A 457 7.78 -12.70 7.61
N GLN A 458 8.73 -12.31 6.78
CA GLN A 458 8.97 -12.89 5.47
C GLN A 458 10.46 -13.21 5.35
N ALA A 459 10.76 -14.36 4.75
CA ALA A 459 12.10 -14.72 4.31
C ALA A 459 12.02 -15.09 2.83
N ALA A 460 12.98 -14.69 2.03
CA ALA A 460 13.03 -15.07 0.63
C ALA A 460 14.48 -15.35 0.20
N PHE A 461 14.59 -16.30 -0.70
CA PHE A 461 15.77 -16.59 -1.51
C PHE A 461 15.43 -16.25 -2.96
N GLN A 462 16.35 -15.57 -3.64
CA GLN A 462 16.22 -15.26 -5.06
C GLN A 462 17.50 -15.71 -5.78
N ASP A 463 17.32 -16.34 -6.92
CA ASP A 463 18.35 -16.61 -7.92
C ASP A 463 18.10 -15.63 -9.07
N VAL A 464 19.07 -14.77 -9.32
CA VAL A 464 18.96 -13.63 -10.24
C VAL A 464 19.95 -13.82 -11.38
N SER A 465 19.46 -13.77 -12.63
CA SER A 465 20.28 -13.72 -13.83
C SER A 465 19.98 -12.43 -14.60
N VAL A 466 21.03 -11.71 -14.96
CA VAL A 466 20.93 -10.49 -15.75
C VAL A 466 21.86 -10.56 -16.97
N ASP A 467 21.27 -10.63 -18.14
CA ASP A 467 21.97 -10.54 -19.43
C ASP A 467 21.83 -9.13 -20.00
N ARG A 468 22.95 -8.42 -20.11
CA ARG A 468 22.97 -7.07 -20.66
C ARG A 468 24.25 -6.76 -21.40
N LEU A 469 24.12 -6.31 -22.63
CA LEU A 469 25.26 -5.85 -23.44
C LEU A 469 25.47 -4.35 -23.28
N SER A 470 26.73 -3.93 -23.12
CA SER A 470 27.06 -2.52 -23.10
C SER A 470 26.71 -1.84 -24.43
N PRO A 471 26.02 -0.68 -24.42
CA PRO A 471 25.85 0.13 -25.60
C PRO A 471 27.15 0.84 -26.03
N GLY A 472 28.20 0.81 -25.20
CA GLY A 472 29.39 1.62 -25.29
C GLY A 472 29.23 3.00 -24.66
N GLY A 473 30.32 3.74 -24.46
CA GLY A 473 30.29 5.07 -23.85
C GLY A 473 30.06 5.08 -22.32
N THR A 474 29.78 6.24 -21.76
CA THR A 474 29.69 6.50 -20.30
C THR A 474 28.36 6.03 -19.67
N ALA A 475 27.69 5.01 -20.24
CA ALA A 475 26.35 4.58 -19.84
C ALA A 475 26.23 4.13 -18.36
N PHE A 476 27.32 3.92 -17.65
CA PHE A 476 27.35 3.34 -16.31
C PHE A 476 27.87 4.28 -15.21
N GLY A 477 27.62 5.55 -15.27
CA GLY A 477 27.81 6.43 -14.11
C GLY A 477 29.24 6.57 -13.58
N ALA A 478 29.42 7.45 -12.66
CA ALA A 478 30.68 7.99 -12.19
C ALA A 478 31.77 6.96 -11.81
N GLY A 479 32.95 7.08 -12.42
CA GLY A 479 34.19 6.55 -11.92
C GLY A 479 34.62 5.17 -12.36
N ALA A 480 33.82 4.43 -13.12
CA ALA A 480 34.19 3.14 -13.67
C ALA A 480 34.79 3.25 -15.07
N ALA A 481 35.61 2.30 -15.46
CA ALA A 481 36.01 2.15 -16.85
C ALA A 481 34.75 2.04 -17.73
N THR A 482 34.76 2.71 -18.88
CA THR A 482 33.68 2.63 -19.86
C THR A 482 33.74 1.28 -20.53
N PRO A 483 32.75 0.36 -20.34
CA PRO A 483 32.79 -0.94 -20.99
C PRO A 483 32.71 -0.76 -22.50
N PRO A 484 33.48 -1.52 -23.29
CA PRO A 484 33.37 -1.48 -24.76
C PRO A 484 31.98 -1.90 -25.22
N ALA A 485 31.57 -1.38 -26.37
CA ALA A 485 30.30 -1.78 -26.97
C ALA A 485 30.23 -3.30 -27.17
N GLY A 486 29.12 -3.94 -26.73
CA GLY A 486 28.95 -5.37 -26.80
C GLY A 486 29.60 -6.19 -25.71
N ALA A 487 30.27 -5.57 -24.74
CA ALA A 487 30.73 -6.27 -23.54
C ALA A 487 29.52 -6.66 -22.67
N GLN A 488 29.58 -7.85 -22.04
CA GLN A 488 28.61 -8.24 -21.04
C GLN A 488 28.80 -7.41 -19.76
N VAL A 489 27.73 -6.80 -19.28
CA VAL A 489 27.69 -5.95 -18.08
C VAL A 489 26.63 -6.44 -17.07
N GLY A 490 25.90 -7.48 -17.46
CA GLY A 490 25.01 -8.22 -16.57
C GLY A 490 25.78 -9.17 -15.65
N GLN A 491 25.08 -9.78 -14.71
CA GLN A 491 25.67 -10.65 -13.70
C GLN A 491 24.62 -11.61 -13.11
N ASP A 492 25.10 -12.75 -12.67
CA ASP A 492 24.33 -13.77 -11.96
C ASP A 492 24.69 -13.72 -10.48
N PHE A 493 23.70 -13.85 -9.58
CA PHE A 493 23.92 -13.83 -8.14
C PHE A 493 22.69 -14.27 -7.36
N ASN A 494 22.89 -14.53 -6.06
CA ASN A 494 21.81 -14.90 -5.17
C ASN A 494 21.49 -13.76 -4.20
N ILE A 495 20.22 -13.65 -3.76
CA ILE A 495 19.80 -12.73 -2.72
C ILE A 495 19.11 -13.52 -1.61
N TYR A 496 19.53 -13.28 -0.39
CA TYR A 496 18.85 -13.73 0.83
C TYR A 496 18.22 -12.51 1.51
N SER A 497 16.91 -12.49 1.67
CA SER A 497 16.23 -11.35 2.22
C SER A 497 15.28 -11.71 3.35
N LEU A 498 15.13 -10.77 4.28
CA LEU A 498 14.20 -10.84 5.42
C LEU A 498 13.40 -9.55 5.48
N ARG A 499 12.09 -9.66 5.78
CA ARG A 499 11.24 -8.52 6.11
C ARG A 499 10.52 -8.73 7.42
N THR A 500 10.56 -7.72 8.29
CA THR A 500 9.62 -7.58 9.41
C THR A 500 8.58 -6.55 9.03
N GLN A 501 7.31 -6.93 9.09
CA GLN A 501 6.20 -6.04 8.76
C GLN A 501 5.24 -5.91 9.94
N TYR A 502 4.95 -4.66 10.32
CA TYR A 502 3.85 -4.31 11.22
C TYR A 502 2.91 -3.33 10.50
N ALA A 503 1.65 -3.73 10.31
CA ALA A 503 0.68 -2.94 9.53
C ALA A 503 -0.71 -3.01 10.14
N PHE A 504 -1.33 -1.85 10.40
CA PHE A 504 -2.67 -1.73 11.00
C PHE A 504 -3.50 -0.61 10.35
#